data_754170f39172456f535c27af4224a324
#
_entry.id   754170f39172456f535c27af4224a324
#
_cell.length_a   1.000
_cell.length_b   1.000
_cell.length_c   1.000
_cell.angle_alpha   90.00
_cell.angle_beta   90.00
_cell.angle_gamma   90.00
#
_symmetry.space_group_name_H-M   'P 1'
#
loop_
_entity.id
_entity.type
_entity.pdbx_description
1 polymer ?
#
loop_
_entity_poly.entity_id
_entity_poly.type
_entity_poly.pdbx_seq_one_letter_code
_entity_poly.pdbx_strand_id
1 'polypeptide(L)'
;LDRDSEVPDLLDFVAEKTDYPVAILEDIVNKFKTVPRDQYILLIDGVENIIPQCTRYRVLNKAEQLRKHGFAVKVVNLSDFQLSMAQNASHIIIYRSPISPELLRLCHLAKEYGKPVFFDIDDLVFDTVYTDQLSYTQGLNSVEKGNYDAGVRNYGYMLENCDGAITSTNQLQEELYKYQSKVLLNRNLASDELIAISSQYIKDYSQTSDIVKIGYFSGSISHNENFELIKPAIKQLLTKYSNVQLHIVGILDIPQDMKPFENQIVTHDYVDWDKLPPLISEVDINLAPLVDSIFNRAKSEIKWIEAALVKVPTVASNIGAFSDTVVDGETGLLATDDQWFNKLEDLVLSPELRQKIADAAYRTVLENCTLSKKDDMVTYFEQK
;
A
#
# COMPACT_ATOMS: atom_id res chain seq x y z
N LEU A 1 -31.58 -16.89 14.80
CA LEU A 1 -32.56 -17.94 14.45
C LEU A 1 -31.82 -19.25 14.38
N ASP A 2 -32.27 -20.20 15.20
CA ASP A 2 -31.75 -21.56 15.23
C ASP A 2 -32.26 -22.26 13.95
N ARG A 3 -31.44 -22.25 12.90
CA ARG A 3 -31.82 -22.69 11.55
C ARG A 3 -32.12 -24.18 11.43
N ASP A 4 -31.65 -24.95 12.39
CA ASP A 4 -31.95 -26.42 12.40
C ASP A 4 -33.38 -26.74 12.88
N SER A 5 -34.09 -25.81 13.51
CA SER A 5 -35.46 -25.95 13.97
C SER A 5 -36.51 -25.57 12.90
N GLU A 6 -36.17 -24.68 11.95
CA GLU A 6 -37.10 -24.22 10.90
C GLU A 6 -37.04 -25.03 9.59
N VAL A 7 -35.97 -25.81 9.39
CA VAL A 7 -35.79 -26.61 8.17
C VAL A 7 -36.86 -27.70 8.02
N PRO A 8 -37.29 -28.45 9.06
CA PRO A 8 -38.35 -29.44 8.93
C PRO A 8 -39.68 -28.84 8.46
N ASP A 9 -40.10 -27.72 9.07
CA ASP A 9 -41.38 -27.08 8.72
C ASP A 9 -41.37 -26.52 7.30
N LEU A 10 -40.21 -26.05 6.81
CA LEU A 10 -40.04 -25.57 5.44
C LEU A 10 -40.06 -26.73 4.44
N LEU A 11 -39.49 -27.90 4.77
CA LEU A 11 -39.47 -29.08 3.95
C LEU A 11 -40.87 -29.68 3.80
N ASP A 12 -41.65 -29.76 4.87
CA ASP A 12 -43.02 -30.19 4.86
C ASP A 12 -43.92 -29.26 4.03
N PHE A 13 -43.75 -27.95 4.18
CA PHE A 13 -44.44 -26.94 3.38
C PHE A 13 -44.13 -27.07 1.86
N VAL A 14 -42.85 -27.25 1.51
CA VAL A 14 -42.46 -27.41 0.11
C VAL A 14 -42.97 -28.74 -0.48
N ALA A 15 -42.93 -29.84 0.31
CA ALA A 15 -43.47 -31.12 -0.10
C ALA A 15 -44.97 -31.07 -0.38
N GLU A 16 -45.73 -30.35 0.47
CA GLU A 16 -47.17 -30.14 0.32
C GLU A 16 -47.54 -29.35 -0.97
N LYS A 17 -46.64 -28.41 -1.37
CA LYS A 17 -46.85 -27.52 -2.53
C LYS A 17 -46.32 -28.08 -3.87
N THR A 18 -45.42 -29.04 -3.85
CA THR A 18 -44.68 -29.46 -5.03
C THR A 18 -44.86 -30.93 -5.41
N ASP A 19 -45.64 -31.75 -4.62
CA ASP A 19 -45.76 -33.20 -4.75
C ASP A 19 -44.42 -33.98 -4.70
N TYR A 20 -43.35 -33.36 -4.22
CA TYR A 20 -42.07 -34.02 -3.99
C TYR A 20 -42.05 -34.72 -2.63
N PRO A 21 -41.62 -35.98 -2.55
CA PRO A 21 -41.47 -36.66 -1.26
C PRO A 21 -40.49 -35.96 -0.36
N VAL A 22 -40.84 -35.78 0.93
CA VAL A 22 -39.98 -35.09 1.96
C VAL A 22 -38.58 -35.68 1.96
N ALA A 23 -38.44 -37.02 1.84
CA ALA A 23 -37.14 -37.68 1.80
C ALA A 23 -36.21 -37.23 0.65
N ILE A 24 -36.79 -36.83 -0.50
CA ILE A 24 -36.01 -36.28 -1.62
C ILE A 24 -35.56 -34.85 -1.30
N LEU A 25 -36.42 -34.09 -0.69
CA LEU A 25 -36.09 -32.69 -0.25
C LEU A 25 -35.04 -32.72 0.86
N GLU A 26 -35.14 -33.64 1.82
CA GLU A 26 -34.11 -33.86 2.85
C GLU A 26 -32.75 -34.27 2.24
N ASP A 27 -32.75 -35.18 1.25
CA ASP A 27 -31.52 -35.59 0.55
C ASP A 27 -30.90 -34.43 -0.21
N ILE A 28 -31.71 -33.59 -0.85
CA ILE A 28 -31.26 -32.37 -1.51
C ILE A 28 -30.67 -31.40 -0.48
N VAL A 29 -31.36 -31.13 0.63
CA VAL A 29 -30.86 -30.20 1.70
C VAL A 29 -29.60 -30.77 2.33
N ASN A 30 -29.51 -32.05 2.60
CA ASN A 30 -28.33 -32.70 3.14
C ASN A 30 -27.15 -32.65 2.15
N LYS A 31 -27.39 -32.86 0.85
CA LYS A 31 -26.37 -32.66 -0.19
C LYS A 31 -25.89 -31.20 -0.26
N PHE A 32 -26.79 -30.25 -0.12
CA PHE A 32 -26.39 -28.83 -0.02
C PHE A 32 -25.65 -28.51 1.28
N LYS A 33 -25.93 -29.19 2.40
CA LYS A 33 -25.19 -29.05 3.67
C LYS A 33 -23.80 -29.71 3.61
N THR A 34 -23.63 -30.78 2.83
CA THR A 34 -22.40 -31.59 2.76
C THR A 34 -21.49 -31.23 1.60
N VAL A 35 -21.88 -30.36 0.66
CA VAL A 35 -20.97 -29.79 -0.32
C VAL A 35 -20.08 -28.80 0.43
N PRO A 36 -18.76 -29.04 0.58
CA PRO A 36 -17.86 -28.02 1.07
C PRO A 36 -18.03 -26.82 0.12
N ARG A 37 -18.67 -25.76 0.59
CA ARG A 37 -18.67 -24.51 -0.15
C ARG A 37 -17.24 -24.04 -0.09
N ASP A 38 -16.56 -23.92 -1.21
CA ASP A 38 -15.22 -23.35 -1.28
C ASP A 38 -15.29 -21.97 -0.64
N GLN A 39 -14.85 -21.92 0.62
CA GLN A 39 -14.80 -20.65 1.36
C GLN A 39 -13.63 -19.85 0.83
N TYR A 40 -13.85 -18.57 0.60
CA TYR A 40 -12.80 -17.66 0.16
C TYR A 40 -12.79 -16.39 1.02
N ILE A 41 -11.68 -15.71 1.04
CA ILE A 41 -11.58 -14.35 1.53
C ILE A 41 -12.10 -13.44 0.41
N LEU A 42 -13.15 -12.65 0.68
CA LEU A 42 -13.68 -11.66 -0.25
C LEU A 42 -12.94 -10.34 -0.05
N LEU A 43 -12.27 -9.85 -1.09
CA LEU A 43 -11.59 -8.56 -1.10
C LEU A 43 -12.31 -7.62 -2.05
N ILE A 44 -12.88 -6.53 -1.52
CA ILE A 44 -13.62 -5.51 -2.26
C ILE A 44 -12.72 -4.31 -2.46
N ASP A 45 -12.42 -3.97 -3.72
CA ASP A 45 -11.63 -2.79 -4.09
C ASP A 45 -12.53 -1.58 -4.25
N GLY A 46 -12.46 -0.62 -3.32
CA GLY A 46 -13.20 0.64 -3.38
C GLY A 46 -12.51 1.73 -4.21
N VAL A 47 -11.25 1.52 -4.63
CA VAL A 47 -10.49 2.47 -5.46
C VAL A 47 -10.62 2.14 -6.95
N GLU A 48 -10.92 0.89 -7.30
CA GLU A 48 -11.23 0.43 -8.66
C GLU A 48 -10.18 0.87 -9.70
N ASN A 49 -8.91 0.81 -9.33
CA ASN A 49 -7.78 1.20 -10.18
C ASN A 49 -7.74 2.70 -10.59
N ILE A 50 -8.54 3.56 -9.96
CA ILE A 50 -8.44 5.03 -10.15
C ILE A 50 -7.05 5.53 -9.71
N ILE A 51 -6.48 4.87 -8.69
CA ILE A 51 -5.09 5.08 -8.25
C ILE A 51 -4.38 3.71 -8.40
N PRO A 52 -3.76 3.44 -9.56
CA PRO A 52 -3.26 2.09 -9.90
C PRO A 52 -2.31 1.49 -8.86
N GLN A 53 -1.41 2.30 -8.30
CA GLN A 53 -0.47 1.84 -7.28
C GLN A 53 -1.18 1.41 -5.98
N CYS A 54 -2.28 2.07 -5.60
CA CYS A 54 -3.07 1.68 -4.42
C CYS A 54 -3.73 0.32 -4.65
N THR A 55 -4.43 0.13 -5.77
CA THR A 55 -5.00 -1.18 -6.15
C THR A 55 -3.90 -2.24 -6.21
N ARG A 56 -2.74 -1.94 -6.81
CA ARG A 56 -1.62 -2.88 -6.92
C ARG A 56 -1.15 -3.35 -5.55
N TYR A 57 -0.73 -2.42 -4.67
CA TYR A 57 -0.11 -2.79 -3.41
C TYR A 57 -1.12 -3.30 -2.37
N ARG A 58 -2.33 -2.71 -2.31
CA ARG A 58 -3.29 -3.04 -1.26
C ARG A 58 -4.29 -4.12 -1.63
N VAL A 59 -4.58 -4.32 -2.91
CA VAL A 59 -5.58 -5.29 -3.38
C VAL A 59 -4.92 -6.49 -4.04
N LEU A 60 -4.18 -6.26 -5.12
CA LEU A 60 -3.62 -7.36 -5.92
C LEU A 60 -2.50 -8.10 -5.19
N ASN A 61 -1.53 -7.37 -4.63
CA ASN A 61 -0.43 -7.97 -3.86
C ASN A 61 -0.95 -8.68 -2.60
N LYS A 62 -1.94 -8.10 -1.90
CA LYS A 62 -2.60 -8.74 -0.76
C LYS A 62 -3.29 -10.04 -1.16
N ALA A 63 -4.03 -10.05 -2.26
CA ALA A 63 -4.68 -11.26 -2.76
C ALA A 63 -3.63 -12.33 -3.16
N GLU A 64 -2.52 -11.93 -3.77
CA GLU A 64 -1.41 -12.82 -4.08
C GLU A 64 -0.77 -13.38 -2.81
N GLN A 65 -0.47 -12.54 -1.80
CA GLN A 65 0.07 -12.97 -0.51
C GLN A 65 -0.84 -14.01 0.15
N LEU A 66 -2.13 -13.74 0.26
CA LEU A 66 -3.09 -14.66 0.84
C LEU A 66 -3.13 -16.00 0.08
N ARG A 67 -3.10 -15.98 -1.26
CA ARG A 67 -3.04 -17.19 -2.07
C ARG A 67 -1.78 -18.01 -1.85
N LYS A 68 -0.62 -17.35 -1.71
CA LYS A 68 0.66 -18.00 -1.36
C LYS A 68 0.60 -18.71 -0.02
N HIS A 69 -0.20 -18.21 0.91
CA HIS A 69 -0.43 -18.83 2.23
C HIS A 69 -1.63 -19.77 2.25
N GLY A 70 -2.11 -20.22 1.08
CA GLY A 70 -3.10 -21.31 0.95
C GLY A 70 -4.56 -20.86 1.03
N PHE A 71 -4.87 -19.57 1.05
CA PHE A 71 -6.24 -19.08 1.06
C PHE A 71 -6.80 -18.94 -0.35
N ALA A 72 -8.06 -19.36 -0.55
CA ALA A 72 -8.83 -18.95 -1.71
C ALA A 72 -9.21 -17.47 -1.56
N VAL A 73 -9.00 -16.66 -2.60
CA VAL A 73 -9.29 -15.23 -2.58
C VAL A 73 -10.09 -14.82 -3.80
N LYS A 74 -11.22 -14.17 -3.57
CA LYS A 74 -12.02 -13.52 -4.60
C LYS A 74 -11.85 -12.00 -4.49
N VAL A 75 -11.32 -11.38 -5.54
CA VAL A 75 -11.22 -9.92 -5.67
C VAL A 75 -12.39 -9.43 -6.52
N VAL A 76 -13.00 -8.34 -6.12
CA VAL A 76 -14.10 -7.69 -6.84
C VAL A 76 -13.99 -6.17 -6.68
N ASN A 77 -14.26 -5.43 -7.75
CA ASN A 77 -14.44 -3.98 -7.68
C ASN A 77 -15.74 -3.65 -6.93
N LEU A 78 -15.79 -2.53 -6.25
CA LEU A 78 -16.99 -2.09 -5.53
C LEU A 78 -18.21 -2.00 -6.46
N SER A 79 -18.02 -1.49 -7.68
CA SER A 79 -19.05 -1.36 -8.71
C SER A 79 -19.65 -2.70 -9.17
N ASP A 80 -18.86 -3.79 -9.07
CA ASP A 80 -19.28 -5.15 -9.46
C ASP A 80 -19.72 -6.00 -8.25
N PHE A 81 -19.60 -5.47 -7.04
CA PHE A 81 -19.93 -6.18 -5.81
C PHE A 81 -21.43 -6.49 -5.73
N GLN A 82 -21.75 -7.70 -5.28
CA GLN A 82 -23.10 -8.15 -4.97
C GLN A 82 -23.11 -8.84 -3.61
N LEU A 83 -24.14 -8.58 -2.78
CA LEU A 83 -24.28 -9.17 -1.44
C LEU A 83 -24.22 -10.72 -1.45
N SER A 84 -24.70 -11.36 -2.51
CA SER A 84 -24.62 -12.82 -2.68
C SER A 84 -23.18 -13.35 -2.65
N MET A 85 -22.17 -12.54 -3.02
CA MET A 85 -20.76 -12.92 -2.97
C MET A 85 -20.28 -13.13 -1.54
N ALA A 86 -20.87 -12.45 -0.56
CA ALA A 86 -20.53 -12.62 0.85
C ALA A 86 -21.00 -13.96 1.44
N GLN A 87 -21.94 -14.67 0.81
CA GLN A 87 -22.50 -15.92 1.35
C GLN A 87 -21.43 -17.00 1.55
N ASN A 88 -20.47 -17.11 0.63
CA ASN A 88 -19.39 -18.10 0.69
C ASN A 88 -18.06 -17.51 1.22
N ALA A 89 -18.03 -16.23 1.61
CA ALA A 89 -16.85 -15.65 2.20
C ALA A 89 -16.64 -16.17 3.63
N SER A 90 -15.40 -16.52 3.98
CA SER A 90 -14.98 -16.76 5.37
C SER A 90 -14.67 -15.44 6.08
N HIS A 91 -14.01 -14.52 5.38
CA HIS A 91 -13.65 -13.17 5.83
C HIS A 91 -13.91 -12.18 4.71
N ILE A 92 -14.12 -10.93 5.05
CA ILE A 92 -14.37 -9.86 4.11
C ILE A 92 -13.37 -8.74 4.39
N ILE A 93 -12.68 -8.29 3.36
CA ILE A 93 -11.77 -7.13 3.40
C ILE A 93 -12.33 -6.07 2.45
N ILE A 94 -12.55 -4.87 2.95
CA ILE A 94 -13.04 -3.72 2.18
C ILE A 94 -11.92 -2.70 2.12
N TYR A 95 -11.31 -2.56 0.94
CA TYR A 95 -10.23 -1.62 0.74
C TYR A 95 -10.79 -0.25 0.35
N ARG A 96 -10.51 0.77 1.20
CA ARG A 96 -10.68 2.22 0.96
C ARG A 96 -11.98 2.57 0.24
N SER A 97 -13.09 2.02 0.74
CA SER A 97 -14.44 2.21 0.20
C SER A 97 -15.22 3.19 1.09
N PRO A 98 -15.87 4.23 0.53
CA PRO A 98 -16.77 5.06 1.32
C PRO A 98 -17.97 4.24 1.78
N ILE A 99 -18.57 4.63 2.91
CA ILE A 99 -19.77 3.99 3.41
C ILE A 99 -20.92 4.09 2.39
N SER A 100 -21.66 3.01 2.23
CA SER A 100 -22.88 2.97 1.41
C SER A 100 -23.96 2.11 2.07
N PRO A 101 -25.23 2.26 1.69
CA PRO A 101 -26.31 1.41 2.22
C PRO A 101 -26.06 -0.08 1.99
N GLU A 102 -25.44 -0.45 0.84
CA GLU A 102 -25.12 -1.82 0.51
C GLU A 102 -24.00 -2.38 1.38
N LEU A 103 -22.93 -1.63 1.61
CA LEU A 103 -21.82 -2.03 2.49
C LEU A 103 -22.25 -2.08 3.96
N LEU A 104 -23.12 -1.16 4.42
CA LEU A 104 -23.73 -1.26 5.75
C LEU A 104 -24.54 -2.54 5.92
N ARG A 105 -25.37 -2.88 4.92
CA ARG A 105 -26.13 -4.12 4.91
C ARG A 105 -25.20 -5.33 4.90
N LEU A 106 -24.09 -5.28 4.15
CA LEU A 106 -23.06 -6.31 4.18
C LEU A 106 -22.50 -6.51 5.59
N CYS A 107 -22.10 -5.44 6.29
CA CYS A 107 -21.56 -5.51 7.65
C CYS A 107 -22.57 -6.12 8.64
N HIS A 108 -23.85 -5.72 8.56
CA HIS A 108 -24.90 -6.31 9.40
C HIS A 108 -25.08 -7.81 9.15
N LEU A 109 -25.22 -8.22 7.90
CA LEU A 109 -25.38 -9.62 7.55
C LEU A 109 -24.13 -10.44 7.91
N ALA A 110 -22.93 -9.91 7.66
CA ALA A 110 -21.68 -10.56 8.02
C ALA A 110 -21.59 -10.81 9.52
N LYS A 111 -21.98 -9.85 10.34
CA LYS A 111 -22.04 -9.98 11.81
C LYS A 111 -23.03 -11.06 12.25
N GLU A 112 -24.24 -11.09 11.68
CA GLU A 112 -25.25 -12.14 11.97
C GLU A 112 -24.73 -13.56 11.64
N TYR A 113 -23.91 -13.67 10.60
CA TYR A 113 -23.33 -14.97 10.17
C TYR A 113 -21.94 -15.24 10.74
N GLY A 114 -21.44 -14.42 11.67
CA GLY A 114 -20.13 -14.58 12.31
C GLY A 114 -18.95 -14.44 11.35
N LYS A 115 -19.11 -13.65 10.28
CA LYS A 115 -18.07 -13.41 9.28
C LYS A 115 -17.36 -12.10 9.56
N PRO A 116 -16.07 -12.09 9.94
CA PRO A 116 -15.35 -10.86 10.22
C PRO A 116 -15.21 -9.98 8.98
N VAL A 117 -15.46 -8.68 9.16
CA VAL A 117 -15.28 -7.63 8.16
C VAL A 117 -14.15 -6.71 8.59
N PHE A 118 -13.15 -6.53 7.74
CA PHE A 118 -12.02 -5.63 7.96
C PHE A 118 -12.03 -4.47 6.99
N PHE A 119 -11.79 -3.27 7.48
CA PHE A 119 -11.54 -2.10 6.65
C PHE A 119 -10.04 -1.95 6.42
N ASP A 120 -9.61 -1.98 5.16
CA ASP A 120 -8.21 -1.79 4.79
C ASP A 120 -7.99 -0.35 4.34
N ILE A 121 -7.05 0.34 4.98
CA ILE A 121 -6.70 1.71 4.65
C ILE A 121 -5.19 1.96 4.85
N ASP A 122 -4.58 2.64 3.90
CA ASP A 122 -3.14 2.85 3.80
C ASP A 122 -2.70 4.32 3.94
N ASP A 123 -3.66 5.23 4.16
CA ASP A 123 -3.43 6.66 4.42
C ASP A 123 -4.31 7.16 5.58
N LEU A 124 -3.92 8.27 6.21
CA LEU A 124 -4.69 8.96 7.26
C LEU A 124 -5.81 9.82 6.66
N VAL A 125 -6.72 9.19 5.90
CA VAL A 125 -7.83 9.85 5.20
C VAL A 125 -9.21 9.42 5.70
N PHE A 126 -9.30 8.94 6.94
CA PHE A 126 -10.52 8.48 7.58
C PHE A 126 -11.05 9.41 8.70
N ASP A 127 -10.29 10.45 9.03
CA ASP A 127 -10.73 11.53 9.94
C ASP A 127 -10.13 12.85 9.49
N THR A 128 -10.92 13.93 9.52
CA THR A 128 -10.51 15.27 9.12
C THR A 128 -9.43 15.87 10.02
N VAL A 129 -9.28 15.38 11.27
CA VAL A 129 -8.21 15.79 12.18
C VAL A 129 -6.81 15.61 11.56
N TYR A 130 -6.63 14.60 10.71
CA TYR A 130 -5.38 14.35 10.00
C TYR A 130 -5.27 15.16 8.72
N THR A 131 -6.38 15.27 7.98
CA THR A 131 -6.37 15.87 6.63
C THR A 131 -6.44 17.40 6.66
N ASP A 132 -6.95 18.01 7.74
CA ASP A 132 -6.98 19.46 7.93
C ASP A 132 -5.58 20.09 8.01
N GLN A 133 -4.56 19.30 8.30
CA GLN A 133 -3.18 19.75 8.40
C GLN A 133 -2.44 19.73 7.04
N LEU A 134 -3.04 19.17 6.00
CA LEU A 134 -2.42 19.08 4.68
C LEU A 134 -2.51 20.43 3.95
N SER A 135 -1.38 20.92 3.42
CA SER A 135 -1.34 22.14 2.62
C SER A 135 -2.29 22.10 1.43
N TYR A 136 -2.41 20.94 0.79
CA TYR A 136 -3.39 20.72 -0.27
C TYR A 136 -4.82 21.08 0.16
N THR A 137 -5.27 20.64 1.33
CA THR A 137 -6.64 20.90 1.81
C THR A 137 -6.83 22.35 2.25
N GLN A 138 -5.78 23.02 2.70
CA GLN A 138 -5.79 24.44 3.04
C GLN A 138 -5.95 25.34 1.80
N GLY A 139 -5.54 24.87 0.62
CA GLY A 139 -5.69 25.58 -0.65
C GLY A 139 -7.07 25.42 -1.31
N LEU A 140 -7.93 24.54 -0.80
CA LEU A 140 -9.25 24.28 -1.36
C LEU A 140 -10.25 25.41 -1.02
N ASN A 141 -11.15 25.74 -1.95
CA ASN A 141 -12.30 26.57 -1.62
C ASN A 141 -13.30 25.85 -0.71
N SER A 142 -14.27 26.57 -0.14
CA SER A 142 -15.19 26.02 0.87
C SER A 142 -16.04 24.84 0.37
N VAL A 143 -16.39 24.82 -0.92
CA VAL A 143 -17.19 23.73 -1.53
C VAL A 143 -16.32 22.50 -1.75
N GLU A 144 -15.13 22.68 -2.31
CA GLU A 144 -14.15 21.61 -2.51
C GLU A 144 -13.74 20.99 -1.18
N LYS A 145 -13.43 21.83 -0.16
CA LYS A 145 -13.09 21.35 1.18
C LYS A 145 -14.25 20.56 1.78
N GLY A 146 -15.49 21.05 1.68
CA GLY A 146 -16.67 20.36 2.16
C GLY A 146 -16.87 18.98 1.52
N ASN A 147 -16.66 18.86 0.21
CA ASN A 147 -16.73 17.59 -0.52
C ASN A 147 -15.60 16.63 -0.11
N TYR A 148 -14.38 17.15 0.02
CA TYR A 148 -13.23 16.36 0.48
C TYR A 148 -13.46 15.79 1.89
N ASP A 149 -13.88 16.65 2.83
CA ASP A 149 -14.16 16.26 4.21
C ASP A 149 -15.32 15.26 4.32
N ALA A 150 -16.33 15.39 3.45
CA ALA A 150 -17.41 14.40 3.39
C ALA A 150 -16.87 13.03 2.94
N GLY A 151 -15.97 12.99 1.97
CA GLY A 151 -15.29 11.77 1.53
C GLY A 151 -14.48 11.13 2.68
N VAL A 152 -13.68 11.93 3.39
CA VAL A 152 -12.90 11.48 4.55
C VAL A 152 -13.80 10.90 5.64
N ARG A 153 -14.88 11.61 6.01
CA ARG A 153 -15.85 11.11 6.99
C ARG A 153 -16.53 9.81 6.56
N ASN A 154 -16.81 9.64 5.27
CA ASN A 154 -17.41 8.41 4.76
C ASN A 154 -16.47 7.19 4.88
N TYR A 155 -15.16 7.38 4.78
CA TYR A 155 -14.19 6.32 5.12
C TYR A 155 -14.18 6.04 6.63
N GLY A 156 -14.22 7.07 7.47
CA GLY A 156 -14.31 6.92 8.93
C GLY A 156 -15.56 6.14 9.36
N TYR A 157 -16.71 6.48 8.82
CA TYR A 157 -17.96 5.74 9.10
C TYR A 157 -17.89 4.28 8.62
N MET A 158 -17.22 4.00 7.51
CA MET A 158 -17.00 2.62 7.07
C MET A 158 -16.10 1.87 8.04
N LEU A 159 -14.99 2.48 8.48
CA LEU A 159 -14.09 1.93 9.49
C LEU A 159 -14.83 1.56 10.78
N GLU A 160 -15.68 2.44 11.29
CA GLU A 160 -16.45 2.23 12.53
C GLU A 160 -17.45 1.06 12.44
N ASN A 161 -17.94 0.74 11.25
CA ASN A 161 -18.91 -0.35 11.03
C ASN A 161 -18.25 -1.71 10.74
N CYS A 162 -16.92 -1.78 10.68
CA CYS A 162 -16.16 -3.02 10.51
C CYS A 162 -15.74 -3.63 11.86
N ASP A 163 -15.38 -4.90 11.88
CA ASP A 163 -14.90 -5.62 13.07
C ASP A 163 -13.43 -5.38 13.39
N GLY A 164 -12.72 -4.69 12.50
CA GLY A 164 -11.33 -4.33 12.67
C GLY A 164 -10.79 -3.61 11.43
N ALA A 165 -9.51 -3.27 11.48
CA ALA A 165 -8.80 -2.63 10.39
C ALA A 165 -7.58 -3.43 9.93
N ILE A 166 -7.16 -3.21 8.69
CA ILE A 166 -5.88 -3.66 8.13
C ILE A 166 -5.15 -2.41 7.63
N THR A 167 -3.84 -2.34 7.86
CA THR A 167 -3.07 -1.17 7.44
C THR A 167 -1.63 -1.51 7.10
N SER A 168 -0.86 -0.52 6.57
CA SER A 168 0.44 -0.75 5.95
C SER A 168 1.65 -0.37 6.81
N THR A 169 1.50 0.44 7.87
CA THR A 169 2.63 0.93 8.68
C THR A 169 2.31 0.93 10.17
N ASN A 170 3.37 0.92 11.01
CA ASN A 170 3.20 1.00 12.47
C ASN A 170 2.48 2.28 12.88
N GLN A 171 2.82 3.42 12.27
CA GLN A 171 2.16 4.70 12.58
C GLN A 171 0.66 4.66 12.29
N LEU A 172 0.26 4.09 11.15
CA LEU A 172 -1.16 3.91 10.82
C LEU A 172 -1.84 2.95 11.81
N GLN A 173 -1.15 1.88 12.21
CA GLN A 173 -1.67 0.93 13.17
C GLN A 173 -1.94 1.61 14.53
N GLU A 174 -1.00 2.43 15.02
CA GLU A 174 -1.16 3.20 16.25
C GLU A 174 -2.34 4.17 16.17
N GLU A 175 -2.48 4.89 15.05
CA GLU A 175 -3.59 5.82 14.86
C GLU A 175 -4.93 5.10 14.77
N LEU A 176 -5.01 3.97 14.07
CA LEU A 176 -6.22 3.17 13.91
C LEU A 176 -6.69 2.49 15.21
N TYR A 177 -5.79 2.22 16.15
CA TYR A 177 -6.17 1.71 17.48
C TYR A 177 -7.05 2.69 18.28
N LYS A 178 -7.10 3.96 17.89
CA LYS A 178 -8.01 4.96 18.48
C LYS A 178 -9.47 4.74 18.04
N TYR A 179 -9.69 4.03 16.94
CA TYR A 179 -11.00 3.80 16.30
C TYR A 179 -11.41 2.33 16.34
N GLN A 180 -10.46 1.40 16.33
CA GLN A 180 -10.70 -0.03 16.28
C GLN A 180 -9.86 -0.77 17.32
N SER A 181 -10.47 -1.74 18.02
CA SER A 181 -9.75 -2.58 18.99
C SER A 181 -8.86 -3.64 18.34
N LYS A 182 -9.09 -3.95 17.06
CA LYS A 182 -8.32 -4.93 16.28
C LYS A 182 -7.78 -4.24 15.03
N VAL A 183 -6.46 -4.14 14.95
CA VAL A 183 -5.76 -3.57 13.79
C VAL A 183 -4.63 -4.49 13.40
N LEU A 184 -4.70 -5.03 12.18
CA LEU A 184 -3.73 -5.97 11.63
C LEU A 184 -2.73 -5.22 10.75
N LEU A 185 -1.45 -5.41 11.01
CA LEU A 185 -0.40 -4.87 10.16
C LEU A 185 -0.19 -5.79 8.95
N ASN A 186 -0.32 -5.22 7.75
CA ASN A 186 -0.01 -5.85 6.48
C ASN A 186 0.74 -4.82 5.61
N ARG A 187 2.07 -4.87 5.66
CA ARG A 187 2.94 -3.92 4.95
C ARG A 187 2.80 -4.04 3.44
N ASN A 188 3.21 -3.00 2.73
CA ASN A 188 3.37 -3.08 1.28
C ASN A 188 4.63 -3.92 0.99
N LEU A 189 4.45 -5.00 0.24
CA LEU A 189 5.48 -5.99 -0.03
C LEU A 189 5.73 -6.11 -1.53
N ALA A 190 6.93 -6.56 -1.91
CA ALA A 190 7.28 -6.86 -3.27
C ALA A 190 6.56 -8.11 -3.76
N SER A 191 5.83 -8.02 -4.88
CA SER A 191 5.24 -9.16 -5.56
C SER A 191 6.29 -9.94 -6.37
N ASP A 192 5.98 -11.20 -6.70
CA ASP A 192 6.85 -12.00 -7.57
C ASP A 192 7.05 -11.34 -8.93
N GLU A 193 6.01 -10.69 -9.45
CA GLU A 193 6.08 -9.97 -10.73
C GLU A 193 7.03 -8.78 -10.64
N LEU A 194 6.96 -7.96 -9.57
CA LEU A 194 7.89 -6.84 -9.38
C LEU A 194 9.33 -7.34 -9.24
N ILE A 195 9.56 -8.43 -8.50
CA ILE A 195 10.87 -9.05 -8.35
C ILE A 195 11.38 -9.56 -9.71
N ALA A 196 10.53 -10.23 -10.48
CA ALA A 196 10.89 -10.75 -11.79
C ALA A 196 11.25 -9.65 -12.80
N ILE A 197 10.49 -8.55 -12.83
CA ILE A 197 10.80 -7.38 -13.65
C ILE A 197 12.12 -6.76 -13.18
N SER A 198 12.27 -6.47 -11.89
CA SER A 198 13.45 -5.82 -11.32
C SER A 198 14.73 -6.62 -11.54
N SER A 199 14.64 -7.95 -11.53
CA SER A 199 15.80 -8.84 -11.75
C SER A 199 16.44 -8.67 -13.13
N GLN A 200 15.73 -8.12 -14.10
CA GLN A 200 16.23 -7.83 -15.45
C GLN A 200 17.06 -6.53 -15.52
N TYR A 201 16.98 -5.70 -14.49
CA TYR A 201 17.55 -4.35 -14.43
C TYR A 201 18.44 -4.13 -13.22
N ILE A 202 19.01 -5.20 -12.66
CA ILE A 202 19.95 -5.07 -11.53
C ILE A 202 21.15 -4.23 -11.96
N LYS A 203 21.44 -3.18 -11.18
CA LYS A 203 22.55 -2.27 -11.45
C LYS A 203 23.90 -3.00 -11.43
N ASP A 204 24.67 -2.80 -12.49
CA ASP A 204 26.03 -3.35 -12.65
C ASP A 204 27.07 -2.31 -12.18
N TYR A 205 27.63 -2.54 -11.00
CA TYR A 205 28.67 -1.67 -10.43
C TYR A 205 30.07 -1.87 -11.04
N SER A 206 30.24 -2.82 -11.95
CA SER A 206 31.51 -2.96 -12.72
C SER A 206 31.65 -1.89 -13.79
N GLN A 207 30.54 -1.28 -14.21
CA GLN A 207 30.53 -0.18 -15.17
C GLN A 207 30.72 1.14 -14.44
N THR A 208 31.81 1.80 -14.68
CA THR A 208 32.13 3.09 -14.10
C THR A 208 31.64 4.24 -15.00
N SER A 209 31.00 5.23 -14.40
CA SER A 209 30.64 6.51 -15.02
C SER A 209 31.23 7.62 -14.18
N ASP A 210 31.75 8.66 -14.84
CA ASP A 210 32.17 9.87 -14.13
C ASP A 210 30.96 10.68 -13.63
N ILE A 211 29.77 10.44 -14.20
CA ILE A 211 28.54 11.12 -13.81
C ILE A 211 27.84 10.30 -12.73
N VAL A 212 27.49 10.96 -11.61
CA VAL A 212 26.68 10.40 -10.53
C VAL A 212 25.26 10.91 -10.67
N LYS A 213 24.31 10.00 -10.84
CA LYS A 213 22.89 10.28 -11.06
C LYS A 213 22.10 10.09 -9.76
N ILE A 214 21.40 11.13 -9.32
CA ILE A 214 20.52 11.11 -8.15
C ILE A 214 19.07 11.10 -8.64
N GLY A 215 18.28 10.11 -8.26
CA GLY A 215 16.88 9.94 -8.71
C GLY A 215 15.85 10.38 -7.71
N TYR A 216 14.89 11.19 -8.14
CA TYR A 216 13.69 11.55 -7.41
C TYR A 216 12.45 11.05 -8.15
N PHE A 217 11.74 10.06 -7.58
CA PHE A 217 10.58 9.41 -8.20
C PHE A 217 9.29 9.94 -7.55
N SER A 218 8.52 10.74 -8.30
CA SER A 218 7.34 11.46 -7.80
C SER A 218 6.05 10.89 -8.40
N GLY A 219 5.21 10.31 -7.57
CA GLY A 219 3.91 9.75 -8.01
C GLY A 219 2.74 10.73 -7.98
N SER A 220 2.89 11.91 -7.35
CA SER A 220 1.81 12.89 -7.20
C SER A 220 2.32 14.28 -6.82
N ILE A 221 1.48 15.29 -6.99
CA ILE A 221 1.75 16.70 -6.61
C ILE A 221 2.06 16.87 -5.10
N SER A 222 1.55 15.99 -4.24
CA SER A 222 1.86 16.03 -2.80
C SER A 222 3.35 15.84 -2.48
N HIS A 223 4.15 15.42 -3.46
CA HIS A 223 5.60 15.26 -3.31
C HIS A 223 6.38 16.59 -3.47
N ASN A 224 5.75 17.68 -3.91
CA ASN A 224 6.41 18.96 -4.05
C ASN A 224 7.00 19.46 -2.73
N GLU A 225 6.26 19.34 -1.61
CA GLU A 225 6.74 19.72 -0.27
C GLU A 225 7.94 18.87 0.18
N ASN A 226 7.90 17.56 -0.12
CA ASN A 226 8.99 16.66 0.21
C ASN A 226 10.26 16.98 -0.60
N PHE A 227 10.11 17.49 -1.82
CA PHE A 227 11.26 17.95 -2.61
C PHE A 227 11.84 19.26 -2.05
N GLU A 228 11.00 20.19 -1.60
CA GLU A 228 11.45 21.45 -0.97
C GLU A 228 12.35 21.19 0.25
N LEU A 229 12.10 20.15 1.03
CA LEU A 229 12.94 19.74 2.16
C LEU A 229 14.39 19.47 1.73
N ILE A 230 14.60 18.77 0.63
CA ILE A 230 15.92 18.34 0.17
C ILE A 230 16.56 19.31 -0.84
N LYS A 231 15.78 20.26 -1.38
CA LYS A 231 16.25 21.21 -2.41
C LYS A 231 17.54 21.95 -2.02
N PRO A 232 17.71 22.45 -0.78
CA PRO A 232 18.97 23.11 -0.38
C PRO A 232 20.19 22.19 -0.50
N ALA A 233 20.07 20.93 -0.08
CA ALA A 233 21.14 19.93 -0.18
C ALA A 233 21.46 19.59 -1.65
N ILE A 234 20.43 19.42 -2.48
CA ILE A 234 20.58 19.16 -3.92
C ILE A 234 21.29 20.36 -4.59
N LYS A 235 20.87 21.61 -4.33
CA LYS A 235 21.52 22.79 -4.89
C LYS A 235 22.99 22.86 -4.50
N GLN A 236 23.32 22.54 -3.26
CA GLN A 236 24.70 22.52 -2.78
C GLN A 236 25.54 21.46 -3.49
N LEU A 237 24.99 20.25 -3.71
CA LEU A 237 25.65 19.18 -4.46
C LEU A 237 25.89 19.57 -5.91
N LEU A 238 24.87 20.06 -6.62
CA LEU A 238 24.97 20.48 -8.02
C LEU A 238 25.95 21.66 -8.20
N THR A 239 26.06 22.54 -7.21
CA THR A 239 27.05 23.63 -7.19
C THR A 239 28.48 23.08 -7.00
N LYS A 240 28.66 22.12 -6.09
CA LYS A 240 29.98 21.58 -5.73
C LYS A 240 30.54 20.59 -6.74
N TYR A 241 29.66 19.82 -7.37
CA TYR A 241 30.02 18.71 -8.25
C TYR A 241 29.38 18.85 -9.63
N SER A 242 30.17 19.23 -10.63
CA SER A 242 29.71 19.39 -12.02
C SER A 242 29.32 18.06 -12.69
N ASN A 243 29.78 16.95 -12.12
CA ASN A 243 29.47 15.60 -12.57
C ASN A 243 28.29 14.93 -11.85
N VAL A 244 27.53 15.69 -11.04
CA VAL A 244 26.29 15.21 -10.43
C VAL A 244 25.09 15.65 -11.27
N GLN A 245 24.16 14.73 -11.52
CA GLN A 245 22.88 14.99 -12.18
C GLN A 245 21.71 14.60 -11.31
N LEU A 246 20.65 15.44 -11.32
CA LEU A 246 19.36 15.15 -10.70
C LEU A 246 18.41 14.61 -11.78
N HIS A 247 17.95 13.38 -11.63
CA HIS A 247 16.92 12.77 -12.47
C HIS A 247 15.57 12.81 -11.75
N ILE A 248 14.60 13.43 -12.37
CA ILE A 248 13.22 13.55 -11.84
C ILE A 248 12.31 12.71 -12.72
N VAL A 249 11.60 11.76 -12.12
CA VAL A 249 10.63 10.90 -12.81
C VAL A 249 9.24 11.17 -12.26
N GLY A 250 8.30 11.52 -13.13
CA GLY A 250 6.91 11.75 -12.80
C GLY A 250 6.55 13.22 -12.52
N ILE A 251 5.63 13.45 -11.58
CA ILE A 251 5.00 14.75 -11.37
C ILE A 251 5.76 15.54 -10.31
N LEU A 252 6.46 16.59 -10.73
CA LEU A 252 7.11 17.56 -9.85
C LEU A 252 7.14 18.94 -10.52
N ASP A 253 6.67 19.95 -9.81
CA ASP A 253 6.85 21.34 -10.20
C ASP A 253 8.27 21.78 -9.82
N ILE A 254 9.17 21.84 -10.82
CA ILE A 254 10.55 22.21 -10.59
C ILE A 254 10.60 23.67 -10.16
N PRO A 255 11.12 23.98 -8.94
CA PRO A 255 11.18 25.35 -8.45
C PRO A 255 12.02 26.25 -9.35
N GLN A 256 11.63 27.51 -9.53
CA GLN A 256 12.34 28.46 -10.41
C GLN A 256 13.80 28.69 -9.99
N ASP A 257 14.10 28.58 -8.70
CA ASP A 257 15.46 28.74 -8.16
C ASP A 257 16.38 27.53 -8.46
N MET A 258 15.84 26.46 -9.08
CA MET A 258 16.61 25.36 -9.65
C MET A 258 17.05 25.62 -11.11
N LYS A 259 16.54 26.68 -11.77
CA LYS A 259 16.88 27.01 -13.15
C LYS A 259 18.40 27.14 -13.44
N PRO A 260 19.24 27.67 -12.56
CA PRO A 260 20.69 27.69 -12.78
C PRO A 260 21.34 26.32 -13.01
N PHE A 261 20.66 25.24 -12.62
CA PHE A 261 21.13 23.85 -12.71
C PHE A 261 20.47 23.06 -13.84
N GLU A 262 19.75 23.71 -14.77
CA GLU A 262 18.99 23.04 -15.85
C GLU A 262 19.82 22.03 -16.65
N ASN A 263 21.11 22.28 -16.85
CA ASN A 263 22.02 21.36 -17.56
C ASN A 263 22.41 20.11 -16.75
N GLN A 264 22.12 20.09 -15.45
CA GLN A 264 22.33 18.96 -14.54
C GLN A 264 21.02 18.32 -14.10
N ILE A 265 19.86 18.76 -14.63
CA ILE A 265 18.55 18.21 -14.33
C ILE A 265 18.01 17.50 -15.57
N VAL A 266 17.61 16.24 -15.38
CA VAL A 266 16.99 15.40 -16.41
C VAL A 266 15.60 15.04 -15.92
N THR A 267 14.58 15.25 -16.76
CA THR A 267 13.20 14.94 -16.43
C THR A 267 12.65 13.81 -17.28
N HIS A 268 11.86 12.96 -16.69
CA HIS A 268 11.13 11.86 -17.33
C HIS A 268 9.65 11.97 -16.97
N ASP A 269 8.79 11.57 -17.90
CA ASP A 269 7.36 11.52 -17.66
C ASP A 269 6.99 10.50 -16.55
N TYR A 270 5.78 10.63 -16.01
CA TYR A 270 5.21 9.63 -15.12
C TYR A 270 5.09 8.28 -15.85
N VAL A 271 5.47 7.21 -15.17
CA VAL A 271 5.36 5.85 -15.67
C VAL A 271 4.63 4.96 -14.67
N ASP A 272 4.03 3.88 -15.17
CA ASP A 272 3.44 2.85 -14.33
C ASP A 272 4.51 2.08 -13.54
N TRP A 273 4.09 1.40 -12.48
CA TRP A 273 4.97 0.69 -11.54
C TRP A 273 5.88 -0.36 -12.22
N ASP A 274 5.42 -1.02 -13.27
CA ASP A 274 6.18 -2.03 -14.04
C ASP A 274 7.31 -1.44 -14.90
N LYS A 275 7.25 -0.15 -15.16
CA LYS A 275 8.26 0.62 -15.91
C LYS A 275 9.21 1.41 -15.01
N LEU A 276 9.00 1.39 -13.70
CA LEU A 276 9.89 2.05 -12.73
C LEU A 276 11.25 1.35 -12.59
N PRO A 277 11.35 0.00 -12.53
CA PRO A 277 12.62 -0.68 -12.29
C PRO A 277 13.75 -0.28 -13.26
N PRO A 278 13.56 -0.20 -14.60
CA PRO A 278 14.61 0.28 -15.49
C PRO A 278 15.05 1.72 -15.19
N LEU A 279 14.11 2.64 -14.90
CA LEU A 279 14.45 4.04 -14.60
C LEU A 279 15.17 4.18 -13.26
N ILE A 280 14.78 3.38 -12.26
CA ILE A 280 15.49 3.38 -10.96
C ILE A 280 16.90 2.82 -11.13
N SER A 281 17.10 1.79 -11.94
CA SER A 281 18.43 1.20 -12.17
C SER A 281 19.42 2.13 -12.88
N GLU A 282 18.93 3.13 -13.62
CA GLU A 282 19.76 4.13 -14.30
C GLU A 282 20.39 5.15 -13.35
N VAL A 283 19.83 5.35 -12.14
CA VAL A 283 20.39 6.28 -11.16
C VAL A 283 21.33 5.57 -10.19
N ASP A 284 22.18 6.33 -9.53
CA ASP A 284 23.18 5.83 -8.58
C ASP A 284 22.72 5.95 -7.13
N ILE A 285 21.78 6.85 -6.87
CA ILE A 285 21.23 7.15 -5.54
C ILE A 285 19.73 7.42 -5.71
N ASN A 286 18.90 6.73 -4.94
CA ASN A 286 17.46 6.98 -4.87
C ASN A 286 17.14 7.91 -3.68
N LEU A 287 16.21 8.85 -3.87
CA LEU A 287 15.75 9.79 -2.86
C LEU A 287 14.35 9.44 -2.38
N ALA A 288 14.19 9.37 -1.06
CA ALA A 288 12.89 9.16 -0.42
C ALA A 288 12.64 10.18 0.72
N PRO A 289 12.62 11.50 0.43
CA PRO A 289 12.36 12.51 1.44
C PRO A 289 10.89 12.53 1.85
N LEU A 290 10.66 12.78 3.13
CA LEU A 290 9.35 13.05 3.73
C LEU A 290 9.51 14.17 4.75
N VAL A 291 8.75 15.24 4.62
CA VAL A 291 8.63 16.28 5.65
C VAL A 291 8.02 15.66 6.91
N ASP A 292 8.57 15.96 8.07
CA ASP A 292 8.09 15.38 9.32
C ASP A 292 6.69 15.89 9.67
N SER A 293 5.71 15.06 9.45
CA SER A 293 4.31 15.26 9.83
C SER A 293 3.67 13.91 10.16
N ILE A 294 2.59 13.91 10.94
CA ILE A 294 1.86 12.69 11.26
C ILE A 294 1.41 11.95 10.00
N PHE A 295 1.00 12.69 8.96
CA PHE A 295 0.57 12.14 7.68
C PHE A 295 1.73 11.46 6.93
N ASN A 296 2.91 12.08 6.89
CA ASN A 296 4.07 11.52 6.22
C ASN A 296 4.72 10.37 7.01
N ARG A 297 4.66 10.39 8.35
CA ARG A 297 5.09 9.26 9.19
C ARG A 297 4.27 7.99 8.92
N ALA A 298 3.03 8.16 8.42
CA ALA A 298 2.16 7.05 8.03
C ALA A 298 2.45 6.47 6.63
N LYS A 299 3.31 7.10 5.82
CA LYS A 299 3.69 6.60 4.50
C LYS A 299 4.56 5.34 4.58
N SER A 300 4.36 4.43 3.60
CA SER A 300 5.14 3.19 3.53
C SER A 300 6.52 3.38 2.93
N GLU A 301 7.39 2.41 3.18
CA GLU A 301 8.78 2.32 2.74
C GLU A 301 8.95 1.84 1.29
N ILE A 302 7.90 1.82 0.48
CA ILE A 302 7.90 1.17 -0.85
C ILE A 302 8.98 1.71 -1.79
N LYS A 303 9.31 3.00 -1.73
CA LYS A 303 10.39 3.59 -2.54
C LYS A 303 11.76 2.97 -2.25
N TRP A 304 12.01 2.58 -1.00
CA TRP A 304 13.23 1.87 -0.62
C TRP A 304 13.20 0.44 -1.12
N ILE A 305 12.05 -0.26 -1.04
CA ILE A 305 11.89 -1.63 -1.55
C ILE A 305 12.14 -1.66 -3.06
N GLU A 306 11.51 -0.76 -3.82
CA GLU A 306 11.66 -0.69 -5.28
C GLU A 306 13.11 -0.42 -5.71
N ALA A 307 13.79 0.51 -5.05
CA ALA A 307 15.20 0.82 -5.33
C ALA A 307 16.13 -0.35 -4.93
N ALA A 308 15.89 -0.99 -3.79
CA ALA A 308 16.67 -2.13 -3.33
C ALA A 308 16.60 -3.31 -4.31
N LEU A 309 15.43 -3.56 -4.94
CA LEU A 309 15.24 -4.66 -5.89
C LEU A 309 16.09 -4.54 -7.17
N VAL A 310 16.50 -3.33 -7.53
CA VAL A 310 17.43 -3.08 -8.65
C VAL A 310 18.84 -2.71 -8.19
N LYS A 311 19.14 -2.91 -6.89
CA LYS A 311 20.42 -2.58 -6.26
C LYS A 311 20.80 -1.11 -6.40
N VAL A 312 19.90 -0.20 -6.06
CA VAL A 312 20.19 1.24 -5.94
C VAL A 312 20.02 1.64 -4.47
N PRO A 313 21.05 2.25 -3.84
CA PRO A 313 20.99 2.68 -2.45
C PRO A 313 20.03 3.86 -2.30
N THR A 314 19.30 3.89 -1.20
CA THR A 314 18.33 4.95 -0.88
C THR A 314 18.83 5.84 0.24
N VAL A 315 18.67 7.16 0.08
CA VAL A 315 18.68 8.13 1.19
C VAL A 315 17.24 8.50 1.49
N ALA A 316 16.78 8.25 2.71
CA ALA A 316 15.41 8.50 3.15
C ALA A 316 15.36 9.40 4.39
N SER A 317 14.22 10.07 4.62
CA SER A 317 13.97 10.76 5.88
C SER A 317 13.93 9.78 7.05
N ASN A 318 14.54 10.15 8.17
CA ASN A 318 14.57 9.32 9.40
C ASN A 318 13.25 9.43 10.16
N ILE A 319 12.14 9.06 9.53
CA ILE A 319 10.79 9.07 10.12
C ILE A 319 9.95 7.88 9.64
N GLY A 320 8.93 7.52 10.43
CA GLY A 320 7.90 6.55 10.08
C GLY A 320 8.45 5.21 9.61
N ALA A 321 7.86 4.65 8.57
CA ALA A 321 8.22 3.33 8.06
C ALA A 321 9.68 3.20 7.60
N PHE A 322 10.32 4.29 7.15
CA PHE A 322 11.75 4.24 6.84
C PHE A 322 12.60 4.00 8.10
N SER A 323 12.31 4.72 9.22
CA SER A 323 13.00 4.48 10.50
C SER A 323 12.75 3.08 11.06
N ASP A 324 11.58 2.49 10.78
CA ASP A 324 11.22 1.16 11.26
C ASP A 324 11.94 0.04 10.51
N THR A 325 12.31 0.28 9.24
CA THR A 325 12.69 -0.79 8.31
C THR A 325 14.13 -0.67 7.81
N VAL A 326 14.60 0.56 7.59
CA VAL A 326 15.95 0.82 7.07
C VAL A 326 16.95 0.89 8.22
N VAL A 327 18.04 0.16 8.10
CA VAL A 327 19.20 0.23 9.03
C VAL A 327 20.19 1.25 8.48
N ASP A 328 20.33 2.39 9.18
CA ASP A 328 21.21 3.48 8.74
C ASP A 328 22.66 3.04 8.58
N GLY A 329 23.26 3.35 7.43
CA GLY A 329 24.63 2.97 7.07
C GLY A 329 24.81 1.52 6.61
N GLU A 330 23.73 0.71 6.65
CA GLU A 330 23.75 -0.69 6.24
C GLU A 330 22.83 -0.98 5.08
N THR A 331 21.52 -0.76 5.22
CA THR A 331 20.51 -1.05 4.16
C THR A 331 19.96 0.21 3.50
N GLY A 332 20.45 1.37 3.89
CA GLY A 332 20.12 2.69 3.38
C GLY A 332 20.80 3.75 4.21
N LEU A 333 20.63 5.02 3.86
CA LEU A 333 21.00 6.14 4.71
C LEU A 333 19.74 6.85 5.18
N LEU A 334 19.65 7.08 6.50
CA LEU A 334 18.60 7.86 7.13
C LEU A 334 19.09 9.27 7.44
N ALA A 335 18.38 10.28 6.96
CA ALA A 335 18.74 11.68 7.13
C ALA A 335 17.69 12.43 7.95
N THR A 336 18.15 13.20 8.93
CA THR A 336 17.39 14.34 9.49
C THR A 336 17.49 15.53 8.56
N ASP A 337 16.68 16.57 8.76
CA ASP A 337 16.59 17.71 7.83
C ASP A 337 17.94 18.40 7.56
N ASP A 338 18.84 18.42 8.54
CA ASP A 338 20.19 19.00 8.46
C ASP A 338 21.25 18.05 7.89
N GLN A 339 20.95 16.77 7.72
CA GLN A 339 21.93 15.74 7.32
C GLN A 339 21.92 15.40 5.84
N TRP A 340 20.92 15.83 5.08
CA TRP A 340 20.73 15.44 3.68
C TRP A 340 21.96 15.65 2.82
N PHE A 341 22.61 16.83 2.92
CA PHE A 341 23.81 17.10 2.13
C PHE A 341 24.91 16.08 2.43
N ASN A 342 25.25 15.87 3.69
CA ASN A 342 26.34 14.98 4.09
C ASN A 342 26.08 13.53 3.67
N LYS A 343 24.85 13.02 3.94
CA LYS A 343 24.47 11.65 3.54
C LYS A 343 24.52 11.43 2.04
N LEU A 344 24.11 12.42 1.26
CA LEU A 344 24.19 12.36 -0.20
C LEU A 344 25.63 12.48 -0.69
N GLU A 345 26.42 13.36 -0.10
CA GLU A 345 27.82 13.54 -0.45
C GLU A 345 28.65 12.27 -0.20
N ASP A 346 28.42 11.57 0.91
CA ASP A 346 29.05 10.27 1.19
C ASP A 346 28.81 9.26 0.06
N LEU A 347 27.59 9.19 -0.48
CA LEU A 347 27.27 8.30 -1.60
C LEU A 347 27.80 8.84 -2.94
N VAL A 348 27.83 10.15 -3.16
CA VAL A 348 28.40 10.76 -4.38
C VAL A 348 29.88 10.40 -4.49
N LEU A 349 30.62 10.48 -3.38
CA LEU A 349 32.06 10.29 -3.35
C LEU A 349 32.51 8.81 -3.31
N SER A 350 31.66 7.88 -2.87
CA SER A 350 32.06 6.48 -2.70
C SER A 350 31.17 5.50 -3.46
N PRO A 351 31.60 5.04 -4.65
CA PRO A 351 30.96 3.94 -5.37
C PRO A 351 30.91 2.64 -4.54
N GLU A 352 31.94 2.37 -3.74
CA GLU A 352 32.02 1.20 -2.87
C GLU A 352 30.94 1.24 -1.79
N LEU A 353 30.67 2.40 -1.21
CA LEU A 353 29.61 2.57 -0.24
C LEU A 353 28.24 2.38 -0.89
N ARG A 354 28.03 2.94 -2.10
CA ARG A 354 26.79 2.71 -2.87
C ARG A 354 26.54 1.22 -3.05
N GLN A 355 27.53 0.49 -3.57
CA GLN A 355 27.40 -0.95 -3.81
C GLN A 355 27.15 -1.73 -2.52
N LYS A 356 27.90 -1.45 -1.46
CA LYS A 356 27.75 -2.12 -0.16
C LYS A 356 26.32 -1.99 0.39
N ILE A 357 25.80 -0.78 0.42
CA ILE A 357 24.43 -0.51 0.93
C ILE A 357 23.38 -1.15 0.00
N ALA A 358 23.54 -1.03 -1.31
CA ALA A 358 22.63 -1.61 -2.28
C ALA A 358 22.56 -3.14 -2.18
N ASP A 359 23.68 -3.82 -2.03
CA ASP A 359 23.74 -5.28 -1.86
C ASP A 359 23.10 -5.74 -0.55
N ALA A 360 23.28 -4.98 0.53
CA ALA A 360 22.65 -5.27 1.82
C ALA A 360 21.13 -5.05 1.76
N ALA A 361 20.69 -3.92 1.18
CA ALA A 361 19.27 -3.61 0.99
C ALA A 361 18.57 -4.67 0.12
N TYR A 362 19.18 -5.07 -1.00
CA TYR A 362 18.66 -6.10 -1.89
C TYR A 362 18.41 -7.43 -1.16
N ARG A 363 19.40 -7.92 -0.38
CA ARG A 363 19.24 -9.15 0.41
C ARG A 363 18.12 -9.01 1.44
N THR A 364 18.12 -7.90 2.19
CA THR A 364 17.10 -7.65 3.22
C THR A 364 15.69 -7.61 2.64
N VAL A 365 15.51 -6.98 1.47
CA VAL A 365 14.19 -6.91 0.81
C VAL A 365 13.74 -8.31 0.34
N LEU A 366 14.61 -9.09 -0.28
CA LEU A 366 14.26 -10.45 -0.72
C LEU A 366 13.93 -11.38 0.46
N GLU A 367 14.59 -11.23 1.59
CA GLU A 367 14.37 -12.03 2.78
C GLU A 367 13.13 -11.61 3.59
N ASN A 368 12.84 -10.30 3.65
CA ASN A 368 11.91 -9.76 4.63
C ASN A 368 10.72 -8.99 4.05
N CYS A 369 10.77 -8.55 2.77
CA CYS A 369 9.77 -7.65 2.20
C CYS A 369 9.08 -8.24 0.97
N THR A 370 8.90 -9.56 0.91
CA THR A 370 8.21 -10.27 -0.18
C THR A 370 6.87 -10.84 0.27
N LEU A 371 5.99 -11.15 -0.69
CA LEU A 371 4.66 -11.72 -0.42
C LEU A 371 4.69 -13.13 0.20
N SER A 372 5.85 -13.76 0.32
CA SER A 372 6.02 -15.01 1.07
C SER A 372 6.13 -14.77 2.59
N LYS A 373 6.28 -13.52 3.01
CA LYS A 373 6.36 -13.15 4.43
C LYS A 373 5.00 -13.27 5.09
N LYS A 374 4.95 -13.94 6.24
CA LYS A 374 3.80 -13.91 7.14
C LYS A 374 3.81 -12.62 7.96
N ASP A 375 2.66 -12.02 8.07
CA ASP A 375 2.39 -10.84 8.87
C ASP A 375 1.19 -11.07 9.80
N ASP A 376 0.74 -9.99 10.48
CA ASP A 376 -0.39 -10.08 11.41
C ASP A 376 -1.67 -10.52 10.71
N MET A 377 -1.90 -10.06 9.47
CA MET A 377 -3.08 -10.41 8.70
C MET A 377 -3.09 -11.91 8.35
N VAL A 378 -2.02 -12.42 7.77
CA VAL A 378 -1.89 -13.85 7.43
C VAL A 378 -2.02 -14.71 8.68
N THR A 379 -1.31 -14.32 9.75
CA THR A 379 -1.35 -15.04 11.03
C THR A 379 -2.76 -15.10 11.62
N TYR A 380 -3.50 -14.01 11.56
CA TYR A 380 -4.88 -13.95 12.05
C TYR A 380 -5.81 -14.89 11.26
N PHE A 381 -5.69 -14.92 9.93
CA PHE A 381 -6.56 -15.75 9.09
C PHE A 381 -6.22 -17.24 9.19
N GLU A 382 -4.97 -17.62 9.51
CA GLU A 382 -4.60 -19.02 9.77
C GLU A 382 -5.18 -19.58 11.09
N GLN A 383 -5.52 -18.73 12.05
CA GLN A 383 -6.01 -19.15 13.38
C GLN A 383 -7.52 -19.43 13.41
N LYS A 384 -8.23 -19.15 12.35
CA LYS A 384 -9.69 -19.30 12.23
C LYS A 384 -10.09 -20.21 11.06
#